data_62e710948bf3d1108099046761703b78
#
_entry.id   62e710948bf3d1108099046761703b78
#
_cell.length_a   1.000
_cell.length_b   1.000
_cell.length_c   1.000
_cell.angle_alpha   90.00
_cell.angle_beta   90.00
_cell.angle_gamma   90.00
#
_symmetry.space_group_name_H-M   'P 1'
#
loop_
_entity.id
_entity.type
_entity.pdbx_description
1 polymer ?
#
loop_
_entity_poly.entity_id
_entity_poly.type
_entity_poly.pdbx_seq_one_letter_code
_entity_poly.pdbx_strand_id
1 'polypeptide(L)'
;MKTTARIKLLVIIALTLAVTASLLVAGSVGAQNRPRPSQNPRPQEPPSSFMPVVEEPFEVVRARDKANKASVMTAARRRLEERYDLTPHADPNVKMTRGKPIPVGPTARLKKGVTWEQLGRMSPDEIRSRGVFPYLPLPHVNHPVGGMVFPPMHIKLQPRLERFDMDFDIPENFLPEFPPAIFLTTRPDLGDVSRGQLVTVNNFYELFNGILNPKQLDGLRLLVTQFPQQQFNATADRKTERNDGMQGVACFDCHVNGHTNGAFHLVGDIRPQENRRRIETPSLRGVNIQRLFGSQRALKSVEDFTEFEQRAAYFDGDPVAATKKGVNIPDRGHQVHEMSEFQEIMDFPPAPKLNVLGRLDRKKATPEEIRGEDLFFGKANCSQCHTPPFYTDNLMHDLMVERFYTPRMEGGMMVTKQGPIKTFPLRGIKESPPYLHDGRLLTLEDTVEFFNLVLELGLAPQEKSDLVSFLRIL
;
A
#
# COMPACT_ATOMS: atom_id res chain seq x y z
N MET A 1 -16.83 71.65 9.45
CA MET A 1 -16.74 70.19 9.66
C MET A 1 -17.19 69.35 8.47
N LYS A 2 -17.82 69.80 7.44
CA LYS A 2 -18.24 68.98 6.28
C LYS A 2 -17.18 68.81 5.14
N THR A 3 -16.22 69.70 5.06
CA THR A 3 -15.25 69.77 3.99
C THR A 3 -14.07 68.76 4.21
N THR A 4 -13.66 68.57 5.45
CA THR A 4 -12.55 67.67 5.84
C THR A 4 -12.90 66.17 5.68
N ALA A 5 -14.18 65.78 5.80
CA ALA A 5 -14.64 64.41 5.61
C ALA A 5 -14.66 64.00 4.13
N ARG A 6 -14.98 64.94 3.21
CA ARG A 6 -14.98 64.65 1.76
C ARG A 6 -13.56 64.48 1.19
N ILE A 7 -12.58 65.21 1.70
CA ILE A 7 -11.18 65.07 1.26
C ILE A 7 -10.59 63.76 1.75
N LYS A 8 -10.90 63.30 2.98
CA LYS A 8 -10.48 62.01 3.49
C LYS A 8 -11.08 60.82 2.70
N LEU A 9 -12.36 60.92 2.30
CA LEU A 9 -13.00 59.87 1.52
C LEU A 9 -12.42 59.77 0.09
N LEU A 10 -12.13 60.91 -0.56
CA LEU A 10 -11.50 60.91 -1.89
C LEU A 10 -10.05 60.39 -1.88
N VAL A 11 -9.29 60.65 -0.83
CA VAL A 11 -7.92 60.09 -0.67
C VAL A 11 -7.95 58.58 -0.44
N ILE A 12 -8.91 58.06 0.32
CA ILE A 12 -9.08 56.63 0.54
C ILE A 12 -9.48 55.90 -0.74
N ILE A 13 -10.39 56.47 -1.53
CA ILE A 13 -10.84 55.91 -2.82
C ILE A 13 -9.70 55.93 -3.84
N ALA A 14 -8.89 56.98 -3.89
CA ALA A 14 -7.72 57.08 -4.77
C ALA A 14 -6.60 56.07 -4.39
N LEU A 15 -6.36 55.85 -3.10
CA LEU A 15 -5.40 54.88 -2.61
C LEU A 15 -5.85 53.42 -2.87
N THR A 16 -7.14 53.09 -2.72
CA THR A 16 -7.66 51.75 -3.04
C THR A 16 -7.62 51.47 -4.53
N LEU A 17 -7.93 52.43 -5.37
CA LEU A 17 -7.82 52.28 -6.84
C LEU A 17 -6.36 52.16 -7.30
N ALA A 18 -5.41 52.85 -6.69
CA ALA A 18 -3.99 52.70 -7.01
C ALA A 18 -3.42 51.34 -6.60
N VAL A 19 -3.83 50.79 -5.45
CA VAL A 19 -3.40 49.46 -4.97
C VAL A 19 -3.98 48.34 -5.83
N THR A 20 -5.26 48.46 -6.25
CA THR A 20 -5.87 47.45 -7.16
C THR A 20 -5.30 47.51 -8.57
N ALA A 21 -4.97 48.70 -9.08
CA ALA A 21 -4.28 48.81 -10.38
C ALA A 21 -2.85 48.26 -10.34
N SER A 22 -2.13 48.49 -9.25
CA SER A 22 -0.77 47.93 -9.07
C SER A 22 -0.76 46.38 -8.93
N LEU A 23 -1.77 45.80 -8.30
CA LEU A 23 -1.94 44.35 -8.20
C LEU A 23 -2.35 43.71 -9.52
N LEU A 24 -3.14 44.40 -10.35
CA LEU A 24 -3.53 43.93 -11.69
C LEU A 24 -2.36 44.01 -12.69
N VAL A 25 -1.49 45.00 -12.58
CA VAL A 25 -0.30 45.12 -13.45
C VAL A 25 0.79 44.20 -13.02
N ALA A 26 0.98 43.92 -11.73
CA ALA A 26 1.95 42.93 -11.25
C ALA A 26 1.54 41.48 -11.61
N GLY A 27 0.25 41.19 -11.74
CA GLY A 27 -0.25 39.87 -12.15
C GLY A 27 -0.11 39.60 -13.64
N SER A 28 -0.02 40.60 -14.49
CA SER A 28 0.03 40.43 -15.95
C SER A 28 1.46 40.40 -16.53
N VAL A 29 2.47 40.92 -15.83
CA VAL A 29 3.86 40.96 -16.31
C VAL A 29 4.63 39.69 -15.97
N GLY A 30 4.16 38.87 -14.99
CA GLY A 30 4.84 37.65 -14.58
C GLY A 30 4.54 36.39 -15.41
N ALA A 31 3.53 36.41 -16.28
CA ALA A 31 3.05 35.22 -16.98
C ALA A 31 3.61 35.03 -18.40
N GLN A 32 4.26 36.02 -18.98
CA GLN A 32 4.58 35.97 -20.40
C GLN A 32 6.03 35.57 -20.78
N ASN A 33 6.93 35.36 -19.85
CA ASN A 33 8.33 35.06 -20.20
C ASN A 33 8.99 33.96 -19.35
N ARG A 34 8.23 32.96 -18.92
CA ARG A 34 8.88 31.70 -18.53
C ARG A 34 9.05 30.88 -19.80
N PRO A 35 10.28 30.53 -20.22
CA PRO A 35 10.44 29.55 -21.27
C PRO A 35 9.67 28.30 -20.84
N ARG A 36 8.75 27.81 -21.69
CA ARG A 36 8.16 26.49 -21.47
C ARG A 36 9.33 25.53 -21.28
N PRO A 37 9.30 24.69 -20.22
CA PRO A 37 10.28 23.64 -20.11
C PRO A 37 10.30 22.94 -21.47
N SER A 38 11.49 22.78 -22.06
CA SER A 38 11.65 22.01 -23.28
C SER A 38 10.92 20.70 -23.04
N GLN A 39 9.93 20.41 -23.86
CA GLN A 39 9.33 19.07 -23.86
C GLN A 39 10.45 18.15 -24.34
N ASN A 40 11.29 17.68 -23.41
CA ASN A 40 12.02 16.46 -23.68
C ASN A 40 10.97 15.46 -24.13
N PRO A 41 11.15 14.78 -25.27
CA PRO A 41 10.25 13.74 -25.67
C PRO A 41 10.11 12.82 -24.46
N ARG A 42 8.91 12.72 -23.90
CA ARG A 42 8.65 11.75 -22.84
C ARG A 42 9.15 10.42 -23.40
N PRO A 43 9.92 9.64 -22.64
CA PRO A 43 10.22 8.28 -23.05
C PRO A 43 8.89 7.68 -23.51
N GLN A 44 8.86 7.07 -24.68
CA GLN A 44 7.64 6.45 -25.19
C GLN A 44 7.15 5.51 -24.09
N GLU A 45 6.09 5.91 -23.41
CA GLU A 45 5.47 5.07 -22.39
C GLU A 45 5.05 3.79 -23.11
N PRO A 46 5.33 2.61 -22.54
CA PRO A 46 4.79 1.38 -23.10
C PRO A 46 3.27 1.55 -23.24
N PRO A 47 2.64 0.90 -24.23
CA PRO A 47 1.22 1.03 -24.47
C PRO A 47 0.48 0.97 -23.14
N SER A 48 -0.37 1.95 -22.86
CA SER A 48 -1.05 2.03 -21.57
C SER A 48 -1.83 0.72 -21.39
N SER A 49 -1.94 0.28 -20.13
CA SER A 49 -2.76 -0.90 -19.80
C SER A 49 -4.24 -0.75 -20.21
N PHE A 50 -4.66 0.46 -20.57
CA PHE A 50 -5.98 0.75 -21.11
C PHE A 50 -6.18 0.41 -22.59
N MET A 51 -5.12 0.27 -23.32
CA MET A 51 -5.22 -0.10 -24.74
C MET A 51 -5.32 -1.62 -24.84
N PRO A 52 -6.42 -2.16 -25.36
CA PRO A 52 -6.48 -3.58 -25.67
C PRO A 52 -5.37 -3.90 -26.67
N VAL A 53 -4.46 -4.77 -26.29
CA VAL A 53 -3.33 -5.15 -27.14
C VAL A 53 -3.81 -6.06 -28.26
N VAL A 54 -4.85 -6.86 -28.01
CA VAL A 54 -5.48 -7.79 -28.97
C VAL A 54 -6.92 -8.05 -28.54
N GLU A 55 -7.86 -8.05 -29.48
CA GLU A 55 -9.22 -8.57 -29.25
C GLU A 55 -9.19 -10.09 -29.41
N GLU A 56 -9.01 -10.78 -28.29
CA GLU A 56 -9.09 -12.23 -28.24
C GLU A 56 -10.21 -12.65 -27.30
N PRO A 57 -10.90 -13.77 -27.57
CA PRO A 57 -11.87 -14.34 -26.65
C PRO A 57 -11.20 -14.65 -25.32
N PHE A 58 -11.88 -14.33 -24.21
CA PHE A 58 -11.36 -14.53 -22.86
C PHE A 58 -10.81 -15.94 -22.61
N GLU A 59 -11.50 -16.98 -23.09
CA GLU A 59 -11.07 -18.37 -22.92
C GLU A 59 -9.76 -18.68 -23.65
N VAL A 60 -9.47 -18.00 -24.76
CA VAL A 60 -8.19 -18.13 -25.47
C VAL A 60 -7.05 -17.52 -24.64
N VAL A 61 -7.27 -16.31 -24.12
CA VAL A 61 -6.31 -15.63 -23.24
C VAL A 61 -6.07 -16.48 -22.00
N ARG A 62 -7.13 -16.96 -21.37
CA ARG A 62 -7.08 -17.83 -20.19
C ARG A 62 -6.27 -19.11 -20.43
N ALA A 63 -6.54 -19.80 -21.53
CA ALA A 63 -5.84 -21.02 -21.89
C ALA A 63 -4.33 -20.78 -22.12
N ARG A 64 -4.00 -19.70 -22.82
CA ARG A 64 -2.62 -19.29 -23.05
C ARG A 64 -1.89 -18.95 -21.74
N ASP A 65 -2.50 -18.18 -20.87
CA ASP A 65 -1.90 -17.76 -19.62
C ASP A 65 -1.72 -18.96 -18.67
N LYS A 66 -2.69 -19.86 -18.62
CA LYS A 66 -2.58 -21.13 -17.88
C LYS A 66 -1.42 -22.00 -18.41
N ALA A 67 -1.26 -22.08 -19.72
CA ALA A 67 -0.14 -22.83 -20.33
C ALA A 67 1.21 -22.20 -20.01
N ASN A 68 1.31 -20.88 -19.93
CA ASN A 68 2.54 -20.15 -19.66
C ASN A 68 2.85 -20.00 -18.17
N LYS A 69 1.90 -20.24 -17.27
CA LYS A 69 2.00 -19.97 -15.84
C LYS A 69 3.28 -20.56 -15.21
N ALA A 70 3.57 -21.83 -15.49
CA ALA A 70 4.74 -22.50 -14.89
C ALA A 70 6.07 -21.83 -15.25
N SER A 71 6.26 -21.42 -16.50
CA SER A 71 7.48 -20.76 -16.96
C SER A 71 7.63 -19.36 -16.37
N VAL A 72 6.53 -18.60 -16.30
CA VAL A 72 6.48 -17.26 -15.71
C VAL A 72 6.79 -17.32 -14.22
N MET A 73 6.17 -18.26 -13.50
CA MET A 73 6.41 -18.45 -12.07
C MET A 73 7.85 -18.87 -11.75
N THR A 74 8.41 -19.77 -12.57
CA THR A 74 9.82 -20.17 -12.43
C THR A 74 10.76 -18.98 -12.62
N ALA A 75 10.49 -18.13 -13.60
CA ALA A 75 11.28 -16.92 -13.83
C ALA A 75 11.13 -15.90 -12.69
N ALA A 76 9.91 -15.72 -12.17
CA ALA A 76 9.65 -14.86 -11.03
C ALA A 76 10.37 -15.34 -9.78
N ARG A 77 10.27 -16.63 -9.46
CA ARG A 77 10.93 -17.25 -8.31
C ARG A 77 12.46 -17.12 -8.39
N ARG A 78 13.05 -17.43 -9.53
CA ARG A 78 14.49 -17.28 -9.74
C ARG A 78 14.94 -15.83 -9.48
N ARG A 79 14.19 -14.84 -9.95
CA ARG A 79 14.49 -13.42 -9.74
C ARG A 79 14.45 -13.06 -8.25
N LEU A 80 13.50 -13.59 -7.50
CA LEU A 80 13.46 -13.38 -6.06
C LEU A 80 14.66 -14.04 -5.37
N GLU A 81 15.02 -15.28 -5.73
CA GLU A 81 16.16 -16.00 -5.17
C GLU A 81 17.51 -15.34 -5.50
N GLU A 82 17.63 -14.66 -6.62
CA GLU A 82 18.80 -13.83 -6.94
C GLU A 82 18.94 -12.61 -6.01
N ARG A 83 17.82 -12.09 -5.51
CA ARG A 83 17.78 -10.88 -4.67
C ARG A 83 17.75 -11.17 -3.18
N TYR A 84 17.10 -12.23 -2.77
CA TYR A 84 16.82 -12.54 -1.39
C TYR A 84 17.25 -13.95 -1.01
N ASP A 85 17.67 -14.12 0.23
CA ASP A 85 17.67 -15.43 0.86
C ASP A 85 16.24 -15.76 1.29
N LEU A 86 15.61 -16.64 0.55
CA LEU A 86 14.24 -17.08 0.80
C LEU A 86 14.15 -18.28 1.76
N THR A 87 15.26 -18.66 2.38
CA THR A 87 15.27 -19.68 3.43
C THR A 87 14.45 -19.19 4.62
N PRO A 88 13.53 -19.98 5.16
CA PRO A 88 12.77 -19.58 6.32
C PRO A 88 13.64 -19.38 7.55
N HIS A 89 13.75 -18.14 7.99
CA HIS A 89 14.34 -17.77 9.27
C HIS A 89 13.28 -17.12 10.13
N ALA A 90 13.03 -17.63 11.31
CA ALA A 90 12.07 -17.07 12.25
C ALA A 90 12.59 -17.19 13.68
N ASP A 91 12.34 -16.18 14.51
CA ASP A 91 12.54 -16.27 15.93
C ASP A 91 11.31 -16.94 16.58
N PRO A 92 11.45 -18.11 17.21
CA PRO A 92 10.34 -18.81 17.81
C PRO A 92 9.71 -18.03 19.00
N ASN A 93 10.43 -17.06 19.55
CA ASN A 93 9.97 -16.25 20.67
C ASN A 93 9.19 -15.01 20.22
N VAL A 94 9.27 -14.62 18.94
CA VAL A 94 8.58 -13.45 18.40
C VAL A 94 7.50 -13.92 17.43
N LYS A 95 6.25 -13.70 17.82
CA LYS A 95 5.08 -14.22 17.12
C LYS A 95 4.09 -13.11 16.79
N MET A 96 3.37 -13.32 15.70
CA MET A 96 2.15 -12.58 15.39
C MET A 96 1.05 -12.95 16.39
N THR A 97 -0.06 -12.24 16.38
CA THR A 97 -1.13 -12.36 17.39
C THR A 97 -1.65 -13.78 17.58
N ARG A 98 -1.74 -14.58 16.53
CA ARG A 98 -2.28 -15.96 16.58
C ARG A 98 -1.21 -17.04 16.59
N GLY A 99 0.05 -16.66 16.70
CA GLY A 99 1.15 -17.57 16.97
C GLY A 99 2.05 -17.89 15.79
N LYS A 100 1.82 -17.35 14.60
CA LYS A 100 2.76 -17.50 13.49
C LYS A 100 4.09 -16.83 13.84
N PRO A 101 5.23 -17.54 13.73
CA PRO A 101 6.53 -16.92 13.92
C PRO A 101 6.75 -15.78 12.92
N ILE A 102 7.39 -14.70 13.38
CA ILE A 102 7.73 -13.56 12.54
C ILE A 102 9.01 -13.88 11.78
N PRO A 103 9.07 -13.62 10.47
CA PRO A 103 10.33 -13.76 9.71
C PRO A 103 11.36 -12.74 10.21
N VAL A 104 12.62 -13.18 10.36
CA VAL A 104 13.70 -12.40 10.95
C VAL A 104 14.94 -12.42 10.09
N GLY A 105 15.80 -11.43 10.29
CA GLY A 105 17.09 -11.24 9.62
C GLY A 105 16.96 -10.49 8.30
N PRO A 106 18.03 -9.77 7.88
CA PRO A 106 18.06 -9.20 6.56
C PRO A 106 18.11 -10.32 5.52
N THR A 107 17.16 -10.29 4.60
CA THR A 107 17.04 -11.31 3.54
C THR A 107 17.74 -10.89 2.25
N ALA A 108 17.95 -9.58 2.07
CA ALA A 108 18.54 -9.09 0.84
C ALA A 108 19.96 -9.60 0.63
N ARG A 109 20.22 -10.15 -0.57
CA ARG A 109 21.54 -10.65 -0.96
C ARG A 109 22.42 -9.49 -1.41
N LEU A 110 23.57 -9.35 -0.75
CA LEU A 110 24.58 -8.38 -1.18
C LEU A 110 25.42 -8.97 -2.33
N LYS A 111 25.90 -8.10 -3.20
CA LYS A 111 26.89 -8.49 -4.21
C LYS A 111 28.14 -9.02 -3.55
N LYS A 112 28.77 -10.03 -4.17
CA LYS A 112 30.01 -10.64 -3.66
C LYS A 112 31.07 -9.59 -3.34
N GLY A 113 31.61 -9.66 -2.14
CA GLY A 113 32.66 -8.76 -1.66
C GLY A 113 32.14 -7.43 -1.12
N VAL A 114 30.82 -7.26 -0.91
CA VAL A 114 30.20 -6.09 -0.26
C VAL A 114 29.60 -6.57 1.06
N THR A 115 29.87 -5.86 2.15
CA THR A 115 29.22 -6.06 3.46
C THR A 115 28.25 -4.94 3.77
N TRP A 116 27.37 -5.16 4.75
CA TRP A 116 26.43 -4.11 5.21
C TRP A 116 27.17 -2.87 5.74
N GLU A 117 28.28 -3.05 6.45
CA GLU A 117 29.10 -1.96 6.98
C GLU A 117 29.78 -1.15 5.86
N GLN A 118 30.24 -1.84 4.81
CA GLN A 118 30.79 -1.15 3.63
C GLN A 118 29.69 -0.38 2.90
N LEU A 119 28.53 -1.01 2.69
CA LEU A 119 27.40 -0.40 2.00
C LEU A 119 26.91 0.86 2.74
N GLY A 120 26.78 0.79 4.07
CA GLY A 120 26.37 1.90 4.91
C GLY A 120 27.36 3.08 4.96
N ARG A 121 28.59 2.92 4.43
CA ARG A 121 29.60 3.99 4.32
C ARG A 121 29.72 4.58 2.91
N MET A 122 29.06 3.95 1.92
CA MET A 122 29.09 4.43 0.54
C MET A 122 28.09 5.56 0.34
N SER A 123 28.45 6.53 -0.47
CA SER A 123 27.51 7.54 -0.93
C SER A 123 26.47 6.94 -1.90
N PRO A 124 25.30 7.58 -2.07
CA PRO A 124 24.32 7.13 -3.05
C PRO A 124 24.88 6.97 -4.47
N ASP A 125 25.77 7.88 -4.88
CA ASP A 125 26.41 7.83 -6.19
C ASP A 125 27.38 6.64 -6.33
N GLU A 126 28.12 6.30 -5.29
CA GLU A 126 28.96 5.09 -5.27
C GLU A 126 28.13 3.84 -5.34
N ILE A 127 27.04 3.75 -4.57
CA ILE A 127 26.11 2.63 -4.59
C ILE A 127 25.50 2.46 -5.99
N ARG A 128 25.06 3.57 -6.60
CA ARG A 128 24.49 3.58 -7.95
C ARG A 128 25.50 3.16 -9.02
N SER A 129 26.69 3.77 -9.02
CA SER A 129 27.71 3.51 -10.04
C SER A 129 28.22 2.06 -9.99
N ARG A 130 28.34 1.49 -8.79
CA ARG A 130 28.71 0.07 -8.59
C ARG A 130 27.52 -0.88 -8.77
N GLY A 131 26.29 -0.33 -8.81
CA GLY A 131 25.04 -1.11 -8.91
C GLY A 131 24.87 -2.10 -7.77
N VAL A 132 25.19 -1.68 -6.53
CA VAL A 132 25.16 -2.53 -5.33
C VAL A 132 23.98 -2.28 -4.41
N PHE A 133 23.00 -1.44 -4.80
CA PHE A 133 21.79 -1.22 -4.02
C PHE A 133 20.96 -2.50 -3.94
N PRO A 134 20.72 -3.06 -2.74
CA PRO A 134 20.07 -4.37 -2.61
C PRO A 134 18.55 -4.30 -2.74
N TYR A 135 17.94 -3.14 -2.48
CA TYR A 135 16.49 -2.97 -2.38
C TYR A 135 15.87 -2.30 -3.62
N LEU A 136 16.22 -2.79 -4.78
CA LEU A 136 15.59 -2.33 -6.01
C LEU A 136 14.07 -2.58 -5.96
N PRO A 137 13.23 -1.71 -6.55
CA PRO A 137 11.81 -1.98 -6.70
C PRO A 137 11.56 -3.36 -7.25
N LEU A 138 10.59 -4.09 -6.69
CA LEU A 138 10.20 -5.37 -7.24
C LEU A 138 9.46 -5.14 -8.55
N PRO A 139 9.92 -5.76 -9.63
CA PRO A 139 9.18 -5.72 -10.86
C PRO A 139 7.90 -6.52 -10.69
N HIS A 140 6.92 -6.08 -11.40
CA HIS A 140 5.76 -6.85 -11.69
C HIS A 140 6.14 -8.18 -12.34
N VAL A 141 5.43 -9.23 -12.01
CA VAL A 141 5.55 -10.46 -12.78
C VAL A 141 5.03 -10.18 -14.19
N ASN A 142 5.83 -10.52 -15.20
CA ASN A 142 5.47 -10.21 -16.58
C ASN A 142 4.27 -11.06 -17.01
N HIS A 143 3.08 -10.49 -16.83
CA HIS A 143 1.83 -11.11 -17.22
C HIS A 143 1.10 -10.19 -18.22
N PRO A 144 0.68 -10.67 -19.37
CA PRO A 144 0.10 -9.82 -20.42
C PRO A 144 -1.25 -9.21 -20.03
N VAL A 145 -2.00 -9.88 -19.17
CA VAL A 145 -3.35 -9.46 -18.80
C VAL A 145 -3.42 -8.79 -17.43
N GLY A 146 -2.43 -9.01 -16.57
CA GLY A 146 -2.44 -8.53 -15.19
C GLY A 146 -3.45 -9.27 -14.31
N GLY A 147 -3.66 -8.82 -13.10
CA GLY A 147 -4.66 -9.43 -12.22
C GLY A 147 -4.33 -9.37 -10.75
N MET A 148 -5.15 -10.07 -9.97
CA MET A 148 -4.92 -10.31 -8.55
C MET A 148 -4.07 -11.55 -8.35
N VAL A 149 -3.20 -11.50 -7.36
CA VAL A 149 -2.34 -12.62 -6.97
C VAL A 149 -2.59 -12.95 -5.51
N PHE A 150 -3.03 -14.18 -5.24
CA PHE A 150 -3.40 -14.62 -3.90
C PHE A 150 -2.40 -15.64 -3.35
N PRO A 151 -2.11 -15.59 -2.04
CA PRO A 151 -1.28 -16.60 -1.39
C PRO A 151 -1.88 -18.01 -1.50
N PRO A 152 -1.05 -19.06 -1.68
CA PRO A 152 -1.50 -20.44 -1.81
C PRO A 152 -2.37 -20.92 -0.64
N MET A 153 -2.07 -20.50 0.59
CA MET A 153 -2.88 -20.82 1.77
C MET A 153 -4.32 -20.31 1.63
N HIS A 154 -4.50 -19.11 1.08
CA HIS A 154 -5.83 -18.54 0.86
C HIS A 154 -6.57 -19.29 -0.24
N ILE A 155 -5.91 -19.59 -1.36
CA ILE A 155 -6.49 -20.37 -2.46
C ILE A 155 -6.93 -21.75 -1.96
N LYS A 156 -6.14 -22.39 -1.09
CA LYS A 156 -6.49 -23.69 -0.51
C LYS A 156 -7.82 -23.66 0.27
N LEU A 157 -8.08 -22.57 1.00
CA LEU A 157 -9.34 -22.41 1.74
C LEU A 157 -10.48 -21.88 0.87
N GLN A 158 -10.17 -21.16 -0.18
CA GLN A 158 -11.12 -20.58 -1.12
C GLN A 158 -10.70 -20.84 -2.58
N PRO A 159 -10.92 -22.07 -3.09
CA PRO A 159 -10.45 -22.47 -4.43
C PRO A 159 -10.96 -21.60 -5.58
N ARG A 160 -12.07 -20.87 -5.38
CA ARG A 160 -12.56 -19.88 -6.36
C ARG A 160 -11.57 -18.75 -6.66
N LEU A 161 -10.60 -18.51 -5.76
CA LEU A 161 -9.55 -17.51 -5.92
C LEU A 161 -8.39 -18.01 -6.76
N GLU A 162 -8.39 -19.28 -7.17
CA GLU A 162 -7.37 -19.78 -8.08
C GLU A 162 -7.40 -18.98 -9.37
N ARG A 163 -6.34 -18.20 -9.56
CA ARG A 163 -6.16 -17.40 -10.77
C ARG A 163 -5.33 -18.18 -11.75
N PHE A 164 -5.77 -18.19 -12.98
CA PHE A 164 -5.03 -18.80 -14.10
C PHE A 164 -3.83 -17.93 -14.51
N ASP A 165 -3.85 -16.67 -14.09
CA ASP A 165 -2.82 -15.70 -14.41
C ASP A 165 -1.54 -15.92 -13.62
N MET A 166 -1.59 -15.99 -12.27
CA MET A 166 -0.40 -16.06 -11.44
C MET A 166 -0.62 -16.76 -10.11
N ASP A 167 0.45 -17.31 -9.56
CA ASP A 167 0.56 -17.61 -8.13
C ASP A 167 1.35 -16.52 -7.41
N PHE A 168 1.24 -16.48 -6.09
CA PHE A 168 2.03 -15.58 -5.29
C PHE A 168 3.50 -16.02 -5.27
N ASP A 169 4.41 -15.10 -5.56
CA ASP A 169 5.82 -15.43 -5.75
C ASP A 169 6.64 -15.40 -4.45
N ILE A 170 6.19 -14.65 -3.41
CA ILE A 170 6.85 -14.60 -2.11
C ILE A 170 6.40 -15.82 -1.27
N PRO A 171 7.34 -16.56 -0.66
CA PRO A 171 7.00 -17.69 0.21
C PRO A 171 6.15 -17.29 1.41
N GLU A 172 5.25 -18.19 1.83
CA GLU A 172 4.27 -17.95 2.90
C GLU A 172 4.90 -17.56 4.25
N ASN A 173 6.13 -17.98 4.53
CA ASN A 173 6.82 -17.59 5.76
C ASN A 173 7.08 -16.08 5.86
N PHE A 174 7.11 -15.35 4.73
CA PHE A 174 7.26 -13.89 4.66
C PHE A 174 5.93 -13.15 4.52
N LEU A 175 4.80 -13.80 4.72
CA LEU A 175 3.48 -13.22 4.60
C LEU A 175 2.84 -13.01 5.98
N PRO A 176 1.77 -12.22 6.07
CA PRO A 176 0.99 -12.10 7.30
C PRO A 176 0.46 -13.43 7.81
N GLU A 177 0.03 -13.46 9.05
CA GLU A 177 -0.68 -14.60 9.61
C GLU A 177 -2.04 -14.78 8.93
N PHE A 178 -2.41 -16.02 8.68
CA PHE A 178 -3.65 -16.31 7.96
C PHE A 178 -4.55 -17.31 8.70
N PRO A 179 -5.83 -17.00 8.87
CA PRO A 179 -6.44 -15.69 8.70
C PRO A 179 -6.00 -14.74 9.82
N PRO A 180 -5.89 -13.44 9.57
CA PRO A 180 -5.49 -12.49 10.60
C PRO A 180 -6.61 -12.25 11.63
N ALA A 181 -6.22 -11.81 12.82
CA ALA A 181 -7.15 -11.42 13.89
C ALA A 181 -7.86 -10.09 13.55
N ILE A 182 -9.12 -9.95 14.02
CA ILE A 182 -9.89 -8.71 13.90
C ILE A 182 -10.00 -8.04 15.26
N PHE A 183 -9.62 -6.78 15.30
CA PHE A 183 -9.80 -5.92 16.47
C PHE A 183 -10.72 -4.76 16.12
N LEU A 184 -11.55 -4.33 17.06
CA LEU A 184 -12.51 -3.25 16.87
C LEU A 184 -12.29 -2.13 17.89
N THR A 185 -12.22 -0.89 17.42
CA THR A 185 -12.12 0.31 18.28
C THR A 185 -13.31 0.44 19.22
N THR A 186 -14.48 -0.03 18.82
CA THR A 186 -15.73 0.01 19.59
C THR A 186 -15.82 -1.08 20.64
N ARG A 187 -15.04 -2.15 20.51
CA ARG A 187 -15.07 -3.32 21.41
C ARG A 187 -13.67 -3.87 21.72
N PRO A 188 -12.77 -3.03 22.29
CA PRO A 188 -11.43 -3.48 22.63
C PRO A 188 -11.41 -4.57 23.71
N ASP A 189 -12.50 -4.72 24.44
CA ASP A 189 -12.70 -5.74 25.47
C ASP A 189 -12.78 -7.16 24.92
N LEU A 190 -13.17 -7.33 23.65
CA LEU A 190 -13.37 -8.65 23.05
C LEU A 190 -12.10 -9.27 22.46
N GLY A 191 -11.04 -8.49 22.26
CA GLY A 191 -9.85 -8.97 21.56
C GLY A 191 -10.15 -9.37 20.10
N ASP A 192 -9.68 -10.55 19.67
CA ASP A 192 -9.97 -11.07 18.31
C ASP A 192 -11.42 -11.50 18.17
N VAL A 193 -12.24 -10.64 17.54
CA VAL A 193 -13.66 -10.92 17.30
C VAL A 193 -13.90 -11.95 16.20
N SER A 194 -12.91 -12.28 15.37
CA SER A 194 -13.00 -13.34 14.37
C SER A 194 -12.94 -14.75 14.98
N ARG A 195 -12.56 -14.86 16.25
CA ARG A 195 -12.37 -16.13 16.95
C ARG A 195 -11.45 -17.09 16.19
N GLY A 196 -10.48 -16.53 15.49
CA GLY A 196 -9.54 -17.30 14.69
C GLY A 196 -10.08 -17.80 13.35
N GLN A 197 -11.24 -17.36 12.90
CA GLN A 197 -11.84 -17.80 11.66
C GLN A 197 -11.59 -16.81 10.51
N LEU A 198 -11.57 -17.35 9.30
CA LEU A 198 -11.73 -16.53 8.09
C LEU A 198 -13.17 -16.05 8.03
N VAL A 199 -13.37 -14.74 8.01
CA VAL A 199 -14.72 -14.16 7.91
C VAL A 199 -15.16 -14.15 6.45
N THR A 200 -16.32 -14.74 6.22
CA THR A 200 -16.91 -14.94 4.90
C THR A 200 -18.40 -14.59 4.92
N VAL A 201 -19.03 -14.53 3.77
CA VAL A 201 -20.49 -14.33 3.66
C VAL A 201 -21.30 -15.39 4.41
N ASN A 202 -20.73 -16.56 4.67
CA ASN A 202 -21.44 -17.67 5.32
C ASN A 202 -21.41 -17.62 6.85
N ASN A 203 -20.46 -16.92 7.46
CA ASN A 203 -20.29 -16.90 8.91
C ASN A 203 -20.25 -15.50 9.55
N PHE A 204 -20.20 -14.42 8.75
CA PHE A 204 -20.09 -13.06 9.29
C PHE A 204 -21.21 -12.72 10.28
N TYR A 205 -22.45 -13.14 9.97
CA TYR A 205 -23.59 -12.84 10.84
C TYR A 205 -23.48 -13.53 12.18
N GLU A 206 -23.14 -14.81 12.21
CA GLU A 206 -22.97 -15.57 13.47
C GLU A 206 -21.84 -14.98 14.34
N LEU A 207 -20.75 -14.59 13.71
CA LEU A 207 -19.59 -14.04 14.42
C LEU A 207 -19.85 -12.65 15.00
N PHE A 208 -20.62 -11.80 14.30
CA PHE A 208 -20.69 -10.37 14.61
C PHE A 208 -22.06 -9.88 15.07
N ASN A 209 -23.10 -10.74 15.05
CA ASN A 209 -24.41 -10.39 15.58
C ASN A 209 -24.30 -10.06 17.10
N GLY A 210 -24.87 -8.92 17.50
CA GLY A 210 -24.76 -8.42 18.87
C GLY A 210 -23.45 -7.71 19.21
N ILE A 211 -22.49 -7.69 18.28
CA ILE A 211 -21.22 -6.93 18.41
C ILE A 211 -21.31 -5.62 17.61
N LEU A 212 -21.80 -5.70 16.38
CA LEU A 212 -21.91 -4.58 15.46
C LEU A 212 -23.32 -3.97 15.49
N ASN A 213 -23.41 -2.66 15.21
CA ASN A 213 -24.69 -2.05 14.92
C ASN A 213 -25.19 -2.46 13.51
N PRO A 214 -26.48 -2.22 13.17
CA PRO A 214 -27.04 -2.67 11.89
C PRO A 214 -26.29 -2.19 10.65
N LYS A 215 -25.83 -0.93 10.63
CA LYS A 215 -25.07 -0.37 9.50
C LYS A 215 -23.70 -1.04 9.35
N GLN A 216 -22.97 -1.19 10.45
CA GLN A 216 -21.68 -1.88 10.45
C GLN A 216 -21.80 -3.34 10.04
N LEU A 217 -22.89 -4.01 10.47
CA LEU A 217 -23.14 -5.40 10.10
C LEU A 217 -23.46 -5.55 8.61
N ASP A 218 -24.24 -4.63 8.05
CA ASP A 218 -24.51 -4.63 6.60
C ASP A 218 -23.27 -4.24 5.80
N GLY A 219 -22.48 -3.29 6.30
CA GLY A 219 -21.18 -2.95 5.72
C GLY A 219 -20.23 -4.15 5.67
N LEU A 220 -20.13 -4.91 6.75
CA LEU A 220 -19.36 -6.17 6.77
C LEU A 220 -19.91 -7.17 5.77
N ARG A 221 -21.25 -7.36 5.71
CA ARG A 221 -21.89 -8.23 4.72
C ARG A 221 -21.46 -7.87 3.30
N LEU A 222 -21.46 -6.58 2.96
CA LEU A 222 -21.04 -6.10 1.65
C LEU A 222 -19.55 -6.36 1.39
N LEU A 223 -18.68 -6.16 2.38
CA LEU A 223 -17.23 -6.39 2.25
C LEU A 223 -16.86 -7.86 2.04
N VAL A 224 -17.67 -8.80 2.56
CA VAL A 224 -17.48 -10.24 2.33
C VAL A 224 -18.29 -10.79 1.15
N THR A 225 -19.14 -9.98 0.54
CA THR A 225 -19.92 -10.35 -0.65
C THR A 225 -19.08 -10.21 -1.90
N GLN A 226 -19.10 -11.22 -2.75
CA GLN A 226 -18.40 -11.19 -4.02
C GLN A 226 -19.05 -10.21 -4.99
N PHE A 227 -18.24 -9.35 -5.57
CA PHE A 227 -18.65 -8.49 -6.65
C PHE A 227 -18.37 -9.16 -8.00
N PRO A 228 -19.22 -8.93 -9.01
CA PRO A 228 -18.91 -9.34 -10.36
C PRO A 228 -17.64 -8.67 -10.83
N GLN A 229 -16.59 -9.45 -11.02
CA GLN A 229 -15.31 -8.96 -11.50
C GLN A 229 -14.99 -9.61 -12.82
N GLN A 230 -14.58 -8.84 -13.80
CA GLN A 230 -14.06 -9.39 -15.03
C GLN A 230 -12.56 -9.63 -14.91
N GLN A 231 -11.80 -8.63 -15.02
CA GLN A 231 -10.36 -8.68 -14.87
C GLN A 231 -9.88 -7.35 -14.30
N PHE A 232 -8.76 -7.41 -13.61
CA PHE A 232 -8.17 -6.23 -12.99
C PHE A 232 -7.47 -5.30 -13.98
N ASN A 233 -7.50 -5.56 -15.26
CA ASN A 233 -6.90 -4.69 -16.25
C ASN A 233 -7.71 -4.65 -17.52
N ALA A 234 -7.60 -3.52 -18.19
CA ALA A 234 -8.25 -3.26 -19.43
C ALA A 234 -7.71 -4.16 -20.53
N THR A 235 -8.42 -5.23 -20.81
CA THR A 235 -8.36 -5.86 -22.11
C THR A 235 -9.70 -5.71 -22.79
N ALA A 236 -9.75 -5.74 -24.12
CA ALA A 236 -11.01 -5.75 -24.86
C ALA A 236 -11.93 -6.91 -24.47
N ASP A 237 -11.36 -7.94 -23.87
CA ASP A 237 -12.05 -9.13 -23.38
C ASP A 237 -12.71 -8.96 -22.02
N ARG A 238 -12.84 -7.75 -21.52
CA ARG A 238 -13.66 -7.45 -20.33
C ARG A 238 -15.14 -7.66 -20.62
N LYS A 239 -15.47 -8.84 -21.03
CA LYS A 239 -16.86 -9.24 -21.17
C LYS A 239 -17.34 -9.81 -19.85
N THR A 240 -18.38 -9.19 -19.31
CA THR A 240 -19.12 -9.69 -18.15
C THR A 240 -19.92 -10.96 -18.49
N GLU A 241 -19.97 -11.34 -19.72
CA GLU A 241 -20.71 -12.47 -20.25
C GLU A 241 -19.95 -13.77 -19.99
N ARG A 242 -19.98 -14.23 -18.74
CA ARG A 242 -19.57 -15.57 -18.39
C ARG A 242 -20.81 -16.38 -18.04
N ASN A 243 -20.97 -17.52 -18.71
CA ASN A 243 -22.07 -18.46 -18.45
C ASN A 243 -21.93 -19.16 -17.08
N ASP A 244 -20.75 -19.13 -16.47
CA ASP A 244 -20.44 -19.76 -15.19
C ASP A 244 -20.65 -18.84 -13.98
N GLY A 245 -21.36 -17.74 -14.18
CA GLY A 245 -21.56 -16.72 -13.17
C GLY A 245 -20.31 -15.84 -13.00
N MET A 246 -20.55 -14.60 -12.69
CA MET A 246 -19.48 -13.62 -12.43
C MET A 246 -18.87 -13.91 -11.07
N GLN A 247 -17.95 -14.86 -11.01
CA GLN A 247 -17.20 -15.13 -9.80
C GLN A 247 -16.16 -14.03 -9.60
N GLY A 248 -16.58 -12.95 -8.93
CA GLY A 248 -15.72 -11.88 -8.52
C GLY A 248 -14.95 -12.21 -7.26
N VAL A 249 -14.20 -11.22 -6.80
CA VAL A 249 -13.61 -11.19 -5.47
C VAL A 249 -14.50 -10.38 -4.54
N ALA A 250 -14.43 -10.68 -3.25
CA ALA A 250 -14.90 -9.80 -2.20
C ALA A 250 -13.75 -8.88 -1.74
N CYS A 251 -14.06 -7.75 -1.11
CA CYS A 251 -13.04 -6.87 -0.53
C CYS A 251 -12.15 -7.63 0.46
N PHE A 252 -12.76 -8.53 1.25
CA PHE A 252 -12.04 -9.38 2.22
C PHE A 252 -11.24 -10.52 1.60
N ASP A 253 -11.28 -10.73 0.30
CA ASP A 253 -10.34 -11.66 -0.34
C ASP A 253 -8.92 -11.08 -0.43
N CYS A 254 -8.80 -9.76 -0.51
CA CYS A 254 -7.52 -9.06 -0.48
C CYS A 254 -7.23 -8.47 0.91
N HIS A 255 -8.22 -7.78 1.48
CA HIS A 255 -8.19 -7.25 2.84
C HIS A 255 -8.72 -8.26 3.84
N VAL A 256 -8.08 -9.42 3.91
CA VAL A 256 -8.55 -10.56 4.70
C VAL A 256 -8.76 -10.17 6.15
N ASN A 257 -9.97 -10.40 6.65
CA ASN A 257 -10.36 -10.03 8.01
C ASN A 257 -10.02 -8.56 8.36
N GLY A 258 -10.15 -7.65 7.37
CA GLY A 258 -9.82 -6.24 7.54
C GLY A 258 -8.31 -5.93 7.69
N HIS A 259 -7.47 -6.92 7.47
CA HIS A 259 -6.03 -6.77 7.40
C HIS A 259 -5.55 -6.99 5.96
N THR A 260 -4.43 -7.65 5.78
CA THR A 260 -3.92 -8.12 4.49
C THR A 260 -3.47 -9.57 4.62
N ASN A 261 -3.45 -10.30 3.55
CA ASN A 261 -2.79 -11.61 3.43
C ASN A 261 -1.48 -11.51 2.63
N GLY A 262 -1.04 -10.30 2.31
CA GLY A 262 0.08 -10.05 1.41
C GLY A 262 -0.28 -10.13 -0.07
N ALA A 263 -1.56 -10.37 -0.44
CA ALA A 263 -1.97 -10.34 -1.83
C ALA A 263 -1.58 -9.02 -2.50
N PHE A 264 -1.23 -9.09 -3.77
CA PHE A 264 -0.98 -7.88 -4.53
C PHE A 264 -1.74 -7.88 -5.85
N HIS A 265 -1.95 -6.70 -6.34
CA HIS A 265 -2.58 -6.47 -7.62
C HIS A 265 -1.67 -5.59 -8.49
N LEU A 266 -1.98 -5.63 -9.74
CA LEU A 266 -1.23 -5.01 -10.80
C LEU A 266 -2.01 -3.78 -11.20
N VAL A 267 -1.74 -2.69 -10.48
CA VAL A 267 -2.41 -1.43 -10.70
C VAL A 267 -1.81 -0.75 -11.92
N GLY A 268 -2.57 -0.59 -12.96
CA GLY A 268 -2.11 0.13 -14.13
C GLY A 268 -3.21 0.86 -14.86
N ASP A 269 -4.41 0.45 -14.56
CA ASP A 269 -5.61 0.86 -15.26
C ASP A 269 -6.28 2.10 -14.67
N ILE A 270 -6.03 2.39 -13.41
CA ILE A 270 -6.64 3.49 -12.69
C ILE A 270 -5.82 4.77 -12.81
N ARG A 271 -4.53 4.59 -12.96
CA ARG A 271 -3.55 5.66 -13.03
C ARG A 271 -2.61 5.39 -14.18
N PRO A 272 -2.85 6.00 -15.34
CA PRO A 272 -2.01 5.80 -16.53
C PRO A 272 -0.53 6.03 -16.27
N GLN A 273 -0.21 6.82 -15.24
CA GLN A 273 1.16 7.14 -14.85
C GLN A 273 1.86 6.01 -14.08
N GLU A 274 1.14 5.04 -13.56
CA GLU A 274 1.68 4.01 -12.67
C GLU A 274 2.06 2.70 -13.37
N ASN A 275 1.77 2.57 -14.65
CA ASN A 275 2.24 1.50 -15.54
C ASN A 275 2.44 0.13 -14.85
N ARG A 276 1.35 -0.53 -14.46
CA ARG A 276 1.35 -1.90 -13.89
C ARG A 276 2.38 -2.11 -12.78
N ARG A 277 2.43 -1.19 -11.83
CA ARG A 277 3.25 -1.38 -10.64
C ARG A 277 2.69 -2.50 -9.79
N ARG A 278 3.60 -3.26 -9.20
CA ARG A 278 3.26 -4.20 -8.15
C ARG A 278 2.85 -3.42 -6.91
N ILE A 279 1.61 -3.60 -6.46
CA ILE A 279 1.08 -2.96 -5.25
C ILE A 279 0.57 -4.05 -4.31
N GLU A 280 1.14 -4.09 -3.12
CA GLU A 280 0.65 -4.93 -2.05
C GLU A 280 -0.64 -4.35 -1.45
N THR A 281 -1.58 -5.21 -1.11
CA THR A 281 -2.84 -4.83 -0.48
C THR A 281 -2.56 -4.31 0.94
N PRO A 282 -2.87 -3.04 1.26
CA PRO A 282 -2.63 -2.49 2.58
C PRO A 282 -3.65 -3.02 3.61
N SER A 283 -3.29 -2.96 4.88
CA SER A 283 -4.21 -3.22 5.99
C SER A 283 -5.29 -2.14 6.08
N LEU A 284 -6.52 -2.53 6.43
CA LEU A 284 -7.61 -1.60 6.79
C LEU A 284 -7.58 -1.19 8.27
N ARG A 285 -6.69 -1.79 9.08
CA ARG A 285 -6.55 -1.44 10.49
C ARG A 285 -6.16 0.03 10.62
N GLY A 286 -6.91 0.78 11.41
CA GLY A 286 -6.66 2.20 11.64
C GLY A 286 -6.99 3.13 10.47
N VAL A 287 -7.88 2.75 9.56
CA VAL A 287 -8.30 3.68 8.48
C VAL A 287 -8.95 4.94 9.03
N ASN A 288 -9.60 4.89 10.19
CA ASN A 288 -10.21 6.02 10.86
C ASN A 288 -9.23 7.14 11.25
N ILE A 289 -7.96 6.82 11.44
CA ILE A 289 -6.92 7.81 11.79
C ILE A 289 -6.16 8.31 10.56
N GLN A 290 -6.35 7.68 9.42
CA GLN A 290 -5.70 8.11 8.18
C GLN A 290 -6.42 9.31 7.55
N ARG A 291 -5.64 10.16 6.90
CA ARG A 291 -6.15 11.33 6.16
C ARG A 291 -5.61 11.31 4.75
N LEU A 292 -6.53 11.46 3.81
CA LEU A 292 -6.32 11.29 2.38
C LEU A 292 -5.75 9.90 2.05
N PHE A 293 -6.56 9.11 1.39
CA PHE A 293 -6.32 7.69 1.15
C PHE A 293 -5.55 7.43 -0.13
N GLY A 294 -5.00 6.22 -0.23
CA GLY A 294 -4.08 5.81 -1.29
C GLY A 294 -2.64 6.29 -1.06
N SER A 295 -1.68 5.63 -1.67
CA SER A 295 -0.25 5.95 -1.56
C SER A 295 0.09 7.37 -2.02
N GLN A 296 -0.74 7.95 -2.87
CA GLN A 296 -0.63 9.31 -3.42
C GLN A 296 -1.59 10.32 -2.79
N ARG A 297 -2.32 9.96 -1.72
CA ARG A 297 -3.28 10.82 -1.04
C ARG A 297 -4.35 11.40 -1.96
N ALA A 298 -4.78 10.63 -2.96
CA ALA A 298 -5.68 11.10 -4.00
C ALA A 298 -7.16 11.10 -3.60
N LEU A 299 -7.54 10.37 -2.55
CA LEU A 299 -8.91 10.14 -2.13
C LEU A 299 -9.17 10.76 -0.75
N LYS A 300 -10.35 11.30 -0.54
CA LYS A 300 -10.63 12.16 0.62
C LYS A 300 -11.13 11.39 1.83
N SER A 301 -11.91 10.34 1.62
CA SER A 301 -12.58 9.56 2.66
C SER A 301 -12.51 8.07 2.40
N VAL A 302 -12.94 7.26 3.37
CA VAL A 302 -13.07 5.82 3.20
C VAL A 302 -14.11 5.49 2.13
N GLU A 303 -15.20 6.25 2.05
CA GLU A 303 -16.20 6.09 0.99
C GLU A 303 -15.63 6.38 -0.39
N ASP A 304 -14.86 7.46 -0.54
CA ASP A 304 -14.19 7.76 -1.82
C ASP A 304 -13.27 6.63 -2.25
N PHE A 305 -12.53 6.05 -1.29
CA PHE A 305 -11.64 4.93 -1.58
C PHE A 305 -12.43 3.67 -1.93
N THR A 306 -13.45 3.34 -1.14
CA THR A 306 -14.29 2.16 -1.35
C THR A 306 -15.01 2.22 -2.70
N GLU A 307 -15.57 3.37 -3.06
CA GLU A 307 -16.18 3.60 -4.37
C GLU A 307 -15.15 3.53 -5.51
N PHE A 308 -13.99 4.12 -5.31
CA PHE A 308 -12.91 4.09 -6.28
C PHE A 308 -12.45 2.67 -6.58
N GLU A 309 -12.22 1.84 -5.56
CA GLU A 309 -11.85 0.44 -5.75
C GLU A 309 -12.91 -0.34 -6.52
N GLN A 310 -14.18 -0.13 -6.22
CA GLN A 310 -15.26 -0.80 -6.95
C GLN A 310 -15.30 -0.41 -8.42
N ARG A 311 -15.17 0.87 -8.73
CA ARG A 311 -15.20 1.34 -10.10
C ARG A 311 -13.92 0.98 -10.86
N ALA A 312 -12.81 1.28 -10.26
CA ALA A 312 -11.53 1.24 -10.93
C ALA A 312 -10.95 -0.17 -10.97
N ALA A 313 -11.08 -0.92 -9.87
CA ALA A 313 -10.61 -2.28 -9.80
C ALA A 313 -11.51 -3.27 -10.56
N TYR A 314 -12.80 -2.98 -10.65
CA TYR A 314 -13.76 -3.91 -11.23
C TYR A 314 -14.29 -3.46 -12.60
N PHE A 315 -14.30 -2.15 -12.91
CA PHE A 315 -14.98 -1.62 -14.09
C PHE A 315 -14.27 -0.45 -14.79
N ASP A 316 -12.99 -0.27 -14.65
CA ASP A 316 -12.22 0.83 -15.27
C ASP A 316 -12.75 2.23 -14.98
N GLY A 317 -13.34 2.42 -13.83
CA GLY A 317 -13.89 3.71 -13.46
C GLY A 317 -15.17 4.11 -14.17
N ASP A 318 -15.77 3.23 -14.99
CA ASP A 318 -16.99 3.54 -15.73
C ASP A 318 -18.23 2.83 -15.15
N PRO A 319 -18.98 3.49 -14.22
CA PRO A 319 -20.20 2.93 -13.65
C PRO A 319 -21.33 2.79 -14.68
N VAL A 320 -21.31 3.57 -15.76
CA VAL A 320 -22.32 3.49 -16.82
C VAL A 320 -22.11 2.22 -17.65
N ALA A 321 -20.86 1.92 -17.99
CA ALA A 321 -20.51 0.68 -18.68
C ALA A 321 -20.84 -0.54 -17.80
N ALA A 322 -20.52 -0.48 -16.50
CA ALA A 322 -20.85 -1.52 -15.54
C ALA A 322 -22.36 -1.78 -15.46
N THR A 323 -23.16 -0.73 -15.33
CA THR A 323 -24.64 -0.83 -15.29
C THR A 323 -25.20 -1.41 -16.58
N LYS A 324 -24.72 -0.97 -17.74
CA LYS A 324 -25.14 -1.52 -19.03
C LYS A 324 -24.82 -3.00 -19.18
N LYS A 325 -23.80 -3.48 -18.50
CA LYS A 325 -23.40 -4.88 -18.46
C LYS A 325 -24.16 -5.69 -17.40
N GLY A 326 -25.16 -5.10 -16.74
CA GLY A 326 -25.94 -5.75 -15.70
C GLY A 326 -25.21 -5.91 -14.36
N VAL A 327 -24.15 -5.16 -14.14
CA VAL A 327 -23.41 -5.16 -12.89
C VAL A 327 -24.01 -4.16 -11.93
N ASN A 328 -24.41 -4.65 -10.75
CA ASN A 328 -24.93 -3.81 -9.69
C ASN A 328 -23.79 -3.24 -8.86
N ILE A 329 -23.45 -1.96 -9.11
CA ILE A 329 -22.52 -1.23 -8.27
C ILE A 329 -23.26 -0.76 -7.04
N PRO A 330 -22.71 -0.97 -5.82
CA PRO A 330 -23.31 -0.47 -4.60
C PRO A 330 -23.61 1.02 -4.64
N ASP A 331 -24.74 1.39 -4.07
CA ASP A 331 -25.15 2.79 -3.93
C ASP A 331 -24.26 3.53 -2.92
N ARG A 332 -23.66 4.64 -3.37
CA ARG A 332 -22.75 5.43 -2.53
C ARG A 332 -23.42 5.97 -1.27
N GLY A 333 -24.64 6.47 -1.40
CA GLY A 333 -25.35 7.13 -0.29
C GLY A 333 -25.77 6.18 0.83
N HIS A 334 -25.74 4.88 0.58
CA HIS A 334 -26.22 3.86 1.51
C HIS A 334 -25.19 2.74 1.67
N GLN A 335 -25.00 1.91 0.68
CA GLN A 335 -24.17 0.72 0.77
C GLN A 335 -22.68 1.03 0.95
N VAL A 336 -22.14 1.97 0.18
CA VAL A 336 -20.74 2.40 0.33
C VAL A 336 -20.50 3.04 1.69
N HIS A 337 -21.46 3.84 2.17
CA HIS A 337 -21.40 4.42 3.51
C HIS A 337 -21.38 3.35 4.60
N GLU A 338 -22.22 2.34 4.51
CA GLU A 338 -22.25 1.22 5.48
C GLU A 338 -20.95 0.42 5.46
N MET A 339 -20.37 0.18 4.27
CA MET A 339 -19.04 -0.42 4.16
C MET A 339 -17.97 0.40 4.87
N SER A 340 -18.04 1.73 4.77
CA SER A 340 -17.11 2.63 5.44
C SER A 340 -17.30 2.63 6.95
N GLU A 341 -18.54 2.62 7.45
CA GLU A 341 -18.87 2.51 8.87
C GLU A 341 -18.23 1.27 9.55
N PHE A 342 -18.15 0.14 8.84
CA PHE A 342 -17.44 -1.01 9.35
C PHE A 342 -15.92 -0.84 9.26
N GLN A 343 -15.41 -0.34 8.14
CA GLN A 343 -13.96 -0.15 7.97
C GLN A 343 -13.38 0.80 9.01
N GLU A 344 -14.09 1.86 9.36
CA GLU A 344 -13.63 2.88 10.32
C GLU A 344 -13.51 2.37 11.76
N ILE A 345 -14.09 1.24 12.09
CA ILE A 345 -13.93 0.62 13.42
C ILE A 345 -12.85 -0.46 13.47
N MET A 346 -12.18 -0.74 12.35
CA MET A 346 -11.06 -1.69 12.32
C MET A 346 -9.87 -1.13 13.08
N ASP A 347 -9.42 -1.84 14.12
CA ASP A 347 -8.35 -1.40 15.00
C ASP A 347 -7.05 -2.17 14.80
N PHE A 348 -5.99 -1.59 15.31
CA PHE A 348 -4.68 -2.23 15.41
C PHE A 348 -4.70 -3.33 16.47
N PRO A 349 -3.78 -4.31 16.39
CA PRO A 349 -3.59 -5.26 17.46
C PRO A 349 -3.17 -4.51 18.75
N PRO A 350 -3.53 -5.05 19.93
CA PRO A 350 -3.13 -4.47 21.22
C PRO A 350 -1.62 -4.33 21.34
N ALA A 351 -1.16 -3.20 21.87
CA ALA A 351 0.25 -2.95 22.18
C ALA A 351 0.41 -2.66 23.68
N PRO A 352 0.41 -3.68 24.55
CA PRO A 352 0.31 -3.53 26.00
C PRO A 352 1.53 -2.88 26.65
N LYS A 353 2.62 -2.72 25.90
CA LYS A 353 3.82 -1.99 26.34
C LYS A 353 3.78 -0.50 26.02
N LEU A 354 2.79 -0.03 25.25
CA LEU A 354 2.62 1.39 24.95
C LEU A 354 1.61 2.03 25.92
N ASN A 355 1.86 3.29 26.26
CA ASN A 355 0.89 4.13 26.96
C ASN A 355 -0.09 4.80 25.96
N VAL A 356 -1.06 5.53 26.47
CA VAL A 356 -2.10 6.22 25.66
C VAL A 356 -1.55 7.25 24.66
N LEU A 357 -0.33 7.74 24.89
CA LEU A 357 0.36 8.66 23.99
C LEU A 357 1.20 7.91 22.94
N GLY A 358 1.11 6.59 22.90
CA GLY A 358 1.90 5.75 22.00
C GLY A 358 3.38 5.60 22.41
N ARG A 359 3.79 6.11 23.58
CA ARG A 359 5.17 5.99 24.08
C ARG A 359 5.32 4.71 24.90
N LEU A 360 6.55 4.18 24.88
CA LEU A 360 6.89 2.96 25.61
C LEU A 360 6.70 3.13 27.13
N ASP A 361 6.00 2.19 27.74
CA ASP A 361 6.02 2.04 29.20
C ASP A 361 7.33 1.34 29.61
N ARG A 362 8.31 2.14 30.00
CA ARG A 362 9.66 1.65 30.32
C ARG A 362 9.70 0.64 31.46
N LYS A 363 8.63 0.53 32.27
CA LYS A 363 8.52 -0.49 33.31
C LYS A 363 8.17 -1.88 32.79
N LYS A 364 7.56 -1.93 31.59
CA LYS A 364 7.16 -3.16 30.91
C LYS A 364 8.13 -3.56 29.79
N ALA A 365 9.02 -2.67 29.43
CA ALA A 365 9.91 -2.82 28.29
C ALA A 365 11.23 -3.50 28.65
N THR A 366 11.82 -4.19 27.68
CA THR A 366 13.18 -4.70 27.79
C THR A 366 14.21 -3.59 27.52
N PRO A 367 15.49 -3.76 27.93
CA PRO A 367 16.52 -2.77 27.63
C PRO A 367 16.70 -2.51 26.14
N GLU A 368 16.56 -3.53 25.30
CA GLU A 368 16.66 -3.42 23.83
C GLU A 368 15.53 -2.55 23.27
N GLU A 369 14.31 -2.77 23.71
CA GLU A 369 13.13 -1.99 23.31
C GLU A 369 13.25 -0.52 23.71
N ILE A 370 13.81 -0.27 24.91
CA ILE A 370 14.07 1.11 25.39
C ILE A 370 15.10 1.80 24.52
N ARG A 371 16.23 1.14 24.24
CA ARG A 371 17.25 1.70 23.32
C ARG A 371 16.69 1.91 21.93
N GLY A 372 15.85 1.00 21.45
CA GLY A 372 15.16 1.10 20.18
C GLY A 372 14.22 2.32 20.12
N GLU A 373 13.43 2.57 21.17
CA GLU A 373 12.63 3.80 21.27
C GLU A 373 13.52 5.04 21.26
N ASP A 374 14.59 5.06 22.05
CA ASP A 374 15.51 6.19 22.12
C ASP A 374 16.17 6.46 20.74
N LEU A 375 16.49 5.42 19.97
CA LEU A 375 16.97 5.55 18.59
C LEU A 375 15.89 6.08 17.64
N PHE A 376 14.66 5.57 17.74
CA PHE A 376 13.53 5.97 16.91
C PHE A 376 13.23 7.47 17.02
N PHE A 377 13.27 8.01 18.24
CA PHE A 377 13.06 9.43 18.53
C PHE A 377 14.34 10.28 18.46
N GLY A 378 15.50 9.64 18.46
CA GLY A 378 16.81 10.28 18.46
C GLY A 378 17.56 10.10 17.14
N LYS A 379 18.66 9.35 17.15
CA LYS A 379 19.61 9.22 16.03
C LYS A 379 18.94 8.80 14.72
N ALA A 380 18.02 7.85 14.74
CA ALA A 380 17.33 7.37 13.54
C ALA A 380 16.23 8.33 13.06
N ASN A 381 15.76 9.24 13.92
CA ASN A 381 14.79 10.30 13.62
C ASN A 381 13.51 9.84 12.89
N CYS A 382 13.10 8.58 13.08
CA CYS A 382 11.92 8.01 12.42
C CYS A 382 10.62 8.71 12.82
N SER A 383 10.57 9.26 14.05
CA SER A 383 9.44 10.00 14.60
C SER A 383 9.11 11.29 13.87
N GLN A 384 9.99 11.78 13.01
CA GLN A 384 9.75 12.98 12.22
C GLN A 384 8.60 12.78 11.21
N CYS A 385 8.50 11.57 10.65
CA CYS A 385 7.41 11.17 9.76
C CYS A 385 6.42 10.25 10.50
N HIS A 386 6.92 9.34 11.32
CA HIS A 386 6.12 8.38 12.07
C HIS A 386 5.80 8.87 13.48
N THR A 387 4.92 9.88 13.57
CA THR A 387 4.55 10.55 14.82
C THR A 387 3.57 9.70 15.66
N PRO A 388 3.82 9.46 16.97
CA PRO A 388 2.88 8.78 17.84
C PRO A 388 1.57 9.61 18.01
N PRO A 389 0.45 9.01 18.45
CA PRO A 389 0.33 7.63 18.97
C PRO A 389 0.20 6.54 17.90
N PHE A 390 -0.08 6.89 16.66
CA PHE A 390 -0.31 5.92 15.58
C PHE A 390 0.90 5.74 14.65
N TYR A 391 1.95 6.52 14.87
CA TYR A 391 3.19 6.45 14.11
C TYR A 391 3.01 6.78 12.63
N THR A 392 2.28 7.85 12.36
CA THR A 392 2.10 8.47 11.06
C THR A 392 1.85 9.97 11.20
N ASP A 393 2.34 10.76 10.28
CA ASP A 393 1.99 12.17 10.12
C ASP A 393 0.93 12.39 9.04
N ASN A 394 0.51 11.32 8.34
CA ASN A 394 -0.39 11.37 7.19
C ASN A 394 0.10 12.26 6.02
N LEU A 395 1.38 12.62 5.99
CA LEU A 395 1.97 13.43 4.92
C LEU A 395 2.62 12.55 3.84
N MET A 396 3.12 13.19 2.82
CA MET A 396 3.90 12.54 1.76
C MET A 396 5.36 12.97 1.86
N HIS A 397 6.26 12.01 1.77
CA HIS A 397 7.70 12.25 1.80
C HIS A 397 8.38 11.60 0.61
N ASP A 398 9.26 12.36 -0.04
CA ASP A 398 10.14 11.85 -1.09
C ASP A 398 11.46 11.38 -0.47
N LEU A 399 11.63 10.06 -0.43
CA LEU A 399 12.85 9.44 0.06
C LEU A 399 13.97 9.46 -0.99
N MET A 400 13.70 9.93 -2.19
CA MET A 400 14.65 10.00 -3.31
C MET A 400 15.39 8.67 -3.54
N VAL A 401 14.68 7.56 -3.41
CA VAL A 401 15.27 6.21 -3.47
C VAL A 401 15.96 5.96 -4.81
N GLU A 402 15.46 6.57 -5.88
CA GLU A 402 16.04 6.46 -7.22
C GLU A 402 17.46 7.03 -7.38
N ARG A 403 17.97 7.76 -6.38
CA ARG A 403 19.38 8.19 -6.40
C ARG A 403 20.37 7.02 -6.22
N PHE A 404 19.88 5.88 -5.71
CA PHE A 404 20.68 4.68 -5.45
C PHE A 404 20.78 3.71 -6.63
N TYR A 405 19.98 3.89 -7.68
CA TYR A 405 19.97 2.98 -8.82
C TYR A 405 19.69 3.70 -10.14
N THR A 406 20.08 3.07 -11.23
CA THR A 406 19.73 3.54 -12.56
C THR A 406 18.43 2.85 -13.02
N PRO A 407 17.42 3.60 -13.47
CA PRO A 407 16.22 3.02 -14.05
C PRO A 407 16.57 2.02 -15.16
N ARG A 408 15.95 0.85 -15.15
CA ARG A 408 16.20 -0.21 -16.11
C ARG A 408 14.95 -1.06 -16.33
N MET A 409 14.94 -1.80 -17.43
CA MET A 409 13.89 -2.78 -17.67
C MET A 409 14.12 -4.01 -16.79
N GLU A 410 13.08 -4.43 -16.07
CA GLU A 410 13.03 -5.69 -15.33
C GLU A 410 11.67 -6.35 -15.54
N GLY A 411 11.67 -7.62 -15.93
CA GLY A 411 10.41 -8.34 -16.16
C GLY A 411 9.51 -7.71 -17.21
N GLY A 412 10.08 -7.01 -18.22
CA GLY A 412 9.31 -6.32 -19.24
C GLY A 412 8.77 -4.93 -18.82
N MET A 413 9.10 -4.49 -17.60
CA MET A 413 8.66 -3.21 -17.05
C MET A 413 9.84 -2.28 -16.76
N MET A 414 9.64 -0.99 -16.98
CA MET A 414 10.62 0.00 -16.57
C MET A 414 10.57 0.18 -15.06
N VAL A 415 11.69 -0.06 -14.38
CA VAL A 415 11.87 0.33 -12.98
C VAL A 415 12.09 1.84 -12.95
N THR A 416 11.01 2.57 -12.67
CA THR A 416 10.98 4.03 -12.72
C THR A 416 11.30 4.66 -11.37
N LYS A 417 11.39 5.98 -11.37
CA LYS A 417 11.40 6.79 -10.14
C LYS A 417 10.10 6.60 -9.37
N GLN A 418 10.21 6.58 -8.04
CA GLN A 418 9.05 6.35 -7.17
C GLN A 418 8.35 7.65 -6.73
N GLY A 419 9.14 8.71 -6.51
CA GLY A 419 8.62 9.98 -6.00
C GLY A 419 8.09 9.90 -4.56
N PRO A 420 7.33 10.93 -4.13
CA PRO A 420 6.79 10.98 -2.79
C PRO A 420 5.74 9.90 -2.53
N ILE A 421 5.80 9.31 -1.33
CA ILE A 421 4.86 8.28 -0.85
C ILE A 421 4.27 8.72 0.49
N LYS A 422 3.01 8.41 0.74
CA LYS A 422 2.34 8.66 2.01
C LYS A 422 2.97 7.86 3.14
N THR A 423 3.11 8.48 4.32
CA THR A 423 3.49 7.82 5.56
C THR A 423 2.32 6.99 6.09
N PHE A 424 2.47 5.68 6.11
CA PHE A 424 1.48 4.77 6.72
C PHE A 424 1.76 4.57 8.21
N PRO A 425 0.72 4.21 9.02
CA PRO A 425 0.90 3.88 10.43
C PRO A 425 1.85 2.70 10.64
N LEU A 426 2.65 2.74 11.73
CA LEU A 426 3.48 1.59 12.11
C LEU A 426 2.85 0.71 13.21
N ARG A 427 1.66 1.07 13.72
CA ARG A 427 0.95 0.23 14.69
C ARG A 427 0.61 -1.13 14.06
N GLY A 428 0.98 -2.19 14.76
CA GLY A 428 0.79 -3.57 14.29
C GLY A 428 1.73 -3.99 13.15
N ILE A 429 2.78 -3.23 12.86
CA ILE A 429 3.66 -3.46 11.70
C ILE A 429 4.31 -4.86 11.70
N LYS A 430 4.55 -5.46 12.85
CA LYS A 430 5.09 -6.83 12.94
C LYS A 430 4.20 -7.88 12.27
N GLU A 431 2.93 -7.60 12.08
CA GLU A 431 1.94 -8.52 11.50
C GLU A 431 1.69 -8.29 10.02
N SER A 432 2.39 -7.35 9.40
CA SER A 432 2.14 -6.88 8.04
C SER A 432 3.36 -7.02 7.09
N PRO A 433 4.15 -8.12 7.15
CA PRO A 433 5.12 -8.36 6.10
C PRO A 433 4.42 -8.83 4.80
N PRO A 434 5.02 -8.63 3.61
CA PRO A 434 6.23 -7.87 3.35
C PRO A 434 5.99 -6.36 3.42
N TYR A 435 7.06 -5.57 3.48
CA TYR A 435 6.98 -4.12 3.72
C TYR A 435 7.24 -3.31 2.47
N LEU A 436 6.90 -2.01 2.53
CA LEU A 436 6.73 -1.06 1.43
C LEU A 436 5.56 -1.44 0.50
N HIS A 437 5.18 -0.46 -0.33
CA HIS A 437 4.02 -0.58 -1.22
C HIS A 437 4.11 -1.70 -2.28
N ASP A 438 5.29 -2.23 -2.55
CA ASP A 438 5.53 -3.32 -3.50
C ASP A 438 6.03 -4.62 -2.83
N GLY A 439 6.08 -4.64 -1.49
CA GLY A 439 6.49 -5.81 -0.73
C GLY A 439 7.96 -6.21 -0.91
N ARG A 440 8.86 -5.26 -1.24
CA ARG A 440 10.27 -5.57 -1.49
C ARG A 440 11.12 -5.81 -0.25
N LEU A 441 10.63 -5.46 0.92
CA LEU A 441 11.33 -5.68 2.19
C LEU A 441 10.62 -6.82 2.93
N LEU A 442 11.30 -7.96 3.06
CA LEU A 442 10.65 -9.17 3.54
C LEU A 442 10.59 -9.26 5.06
N THR A 443 11.44 -8.49 5.77
CA THR A 443 11.53 -8.49 7.22
C THR A 443 11.63 -7.07 7.78
N LEU A 444 11.46 -6.90 9.08
CA LEU A 444 11.72 -5.61 9.74
C LEU A 444 13.21 -5.25 9.71
N GLU A 445 14.09 -6.25 9.74
CA GLU A 445 15.53 -6.06 9.58
C GLU A 445 15.86 -5.47 8.18
N ASP A 446 15.26 -6.00 7.12
CA ASP A 446 15.38 -5.39 5.78
C ASP A 446 14.86 -3.95 5.76
N THR A 447 13.75 -3.70 6.49
CA THR A 447 13.17 -2.36 6.58
C THR A 447 14.11 -1.38 7.27
N VAL A 448 14.72 -1.78 8.38
CA VAL A 448 15.70 -0.94 9.08
C VAL A 448 16.95 -0.72 8.23
N GLU A 449 17.45 -1.75 7.55
CA GLU A 449 18.59 -1.62 6.63
C GLU A 449 18.27 -0.70 5.44
N PHE A 450 17.09 -0.81 4.87
CA PHE A 450 16.64 0.08 3.80
C PHE A 450 16.68 1.55 4.24
N PHE A 451 16.05 1.87 5.38
CA PHE A 451 16.05 3.25 5.88
C PHE A 451 17.42 3.69 6.36
N ASN A 452 18.24 2.79 6.91
CA ASN A 452 19.63 3.08 7.26
C ASN A 452 20.45 3.57 6.05
N LEU A 453 20.25 2.91 4.88
CA LEU A 453 20.90 3.31 3.63
C LEU A 453 20.28 4.58 3.04
N VAL A 454 18.95 4.61 2.92
CA VAL A 454 18.24 5.68 2.21
C VAL A 454 18.33 7.01 2.96
N LEU A 455 18.35 7.00 4.28
CA LEU A 455 18.48 8.19 5.12
C LEU A 455 19.91 8.43 5.61
N GLU A 456 20.87 7.59 5.20
CA GLU A 456 22.29 7.71 5.56
C GLU A 456 22.52 7.79 7.09
N LEU A 457 21.78 6.95 7.86
CA LEU A 457 21.73 7.05 9.32
C LEU A 457 23.00 6.55 10.03
N GLY A 458 23.80 5.71 9.39
CA GLY A 458 25.05 5.17 9.96
C GLY A 458 24.81 4.37 11.24
N LEU A 459 23.74 3.55 11.28
CA LEU A 459 23.40 2.74 12.45
C LEU A 459 24.39 1.56 12.61
N ALA A 460 24.87 1.37 13.82
CA ALA A 460 25.65 0.19 14.18
C ALA A 460 24.76 -1.08 14.21
N PRO A 461 25.33 -2.30 14.08
CA PRO A 461 24.54 -3.54 14.10
C PRO A 461 23.62 -3.67 15.31
N GLN A 462 24.10 -3.31 16.52
CA GLN A 462 23.28 -3.34 17.72
C GLN A 462 22.15 -2.31 17.68
N GLU A 463 22.40 -1.09 17.19
CA GLU A 463 21.38 -0.06 17.05
C GLU A 463 20.24 -0.49 16.11
N LYS A 464 20.58 -1.19 15.02
CA LYS A 464 19.58 -1.77 14.09
C LYS A 464 18.74 -2.84 14.77
N SER A 465 19.36 -3.73 15.52
CA SER A 465 18.66 -4.77 16.30
C SER A 465 17.74 -4.18 17.36
N ASP A 466 18.20 -3.18 18.10
CA ASP A 466 17.41 -2.49 19.12
C ASP A 466 16.19 -1.77 18.49
N LEU A 467 16.40 -1.12 17.34
CA LEU A 467 15.32 -0.46 16.60
C LEU A 467 14.25 -1.47 16.12
N VAL A 468 14.68 -2.63 15.58
CA VAL A 468 13.77 -3.71 15.22
C VAL A 468 12.98 -4.21 16.44
N SER A 469 13.63 -4.36 17.60
CA SER A 469 12.96 -4.77 18.83
C SER A 469 11.86 -3.79 19.24
N PHE A 470 12.09 -2.49 19.08
CA PHE A 470 11.06 -1.47 19.30
C PHE A 470 9.93 -1.56 18.27
N LEU A 471 10.24 -1.69 16.97
CA LEU A 471 9.22 -1.79 15.93
C LEU A 471 8.28 -3.00 16.14
N ARG A 472 8.78 -4.09 16.70
CA ARG A 472 8.00 -5.30 16.97
C ARG A 472 6.93 -5.14 18.06
N ILE A 473 6.99 -4.09 18.85
CA ILE A 473 6.01 -3.83 19.91
C ILE A 473 4.96 -2.77 19.52
N LEU A 474 5.13 -2.10 18.40
CA LEU A 474 4.17 -1.13 17.87
C LEU A 474 2.91 -1.83 17.38
#